data_2544e0c0dcd3967e3c47f6e328e86a95
#
_entry.id   2544e0c0dcd3967e3c47f6e328e86a95
#
_cell.length_a   1.000
_cell.length_b   1.000
_cell.length_c   1.000
_cell.angle_alpha   90.00
_cell.angle_beta   90.00
_cell.angle_gamma   90.00
#
_symmetry.space_group_name_H-M   'P 1'
#
loop_
_entity.id
_entity.type
_entity.pdbx_description
1 polymer ?
#
loop_
_entity_poly.entity_id
_entity_poly.type
_entity_poly.pdbx_seq_one_letter_code
_entity_poly.pdbx_strand_id
1 'polypeptide(L)'
;MDVSDIINKIYRLPQTSLDTLIGSVSEVEYPKNFHLHRENKKETKSYFIKKGIVRAYTHKDDKEVTFWFGQEGDLVLPLQTLSAGLGEYATVELLEDCILYEIALERLQELYLNDIHIANWGRRYAECACIKSPCIMRPRWHRQQRSRWEWIHCLLR
;
A
#
# COMPACT_ATOMS: atom_id res chain seq x y z
N MET A 1 -10.09 1.92 -14.43
CA MET A 1 -8.72 1.87 -15.02
C MET A 1 -8.29 0.41 -15.11
N ASP A 2 -7.65 0.02 -16.21
CA ASP A 2 -7.16 -1.34 -16.35
C ASP A 2 -5.91 -1.58 -15.48
N VAL A 3 -5.68 -2.82 -15.07
CA VAL A 3 -4.56 -3.18 -14.18
C VAL A 3 -3.20 -2.86 -14.80
N SER A 4 -3.06 -3.03 -16.12
CA SER A 4 -1.84 -2.66 -16.86
C SER A 4 -1.51 -1.17 -16.76
N ASP A 5 -2.53 -0.32 -16.84
CA ASP A 5 -2.39 1.13 -16.72
C ASP A 5 -1.98 1.53 -15.30
N ILE A 6 -2.57 0.89 -14.28
CA ILE A 6 -2.25 1.13 -12.87
C ILE A 6 -0.79 0.76 -12.60
N ILE A 7 -0.35 -0.40 -13.07
CA ILE A 7 1.02 -0.87 -12.90
C ILE A 7 2.01 0.07 -13.58
N ASN A 8 1.77 0.41 -14.84
CA ASN A 8 2.66 1.26 -15.64
C ASN A 8 2.72 2.71 -15.17
N LYS A 9 1.69 3.20 -14.46
CA LYS A 9 1.69 4.53 -13.83
C LYS A 9 2.74 4.65 -12.73
N ILE A 10 3.07 3.56 -12.05
CA ILE A 10 4.08 3.52 -11.00
C ILE A 10 5.49 3.37 -11.59
N TYR A 11 5.66 2.37 -12.42
CA TYR A 11 6.92 2.06 -13.10
C TYR A 11 6.63 1.20 -14.33
N ARG A 12 7.14 1.62 -15.49
CA ARG A 12 6.91 0.90 -16.76
C ARG A 12 7.69 -0.40 -16.76
N LEU A 13 6.96 -1.52 -16.85
CA LEU A 13 7.54 -2.85 -16.92
C LEU A 13 7.80 -3.29 -18.36
N PRO A 14 8.83 -4.14 -18.60
CA PRO A 14 8.90 -4.94 -19.83
C PRO A 14 7.66 -5.81 -19.98
N GLN A 15 7.25 -6.10 -21.22
CA GLN A 15 6.00 -6.82 -21.51
C GLN A 15 5.91 -8.17 -20.78
N THR A 16 6.98 -8.96 -20.78
CA THR A 16 7.02 -10.26 -20.09
C THR A 16 6.79 -10.17 -18.58
N SER A 17 7.40 -9.17 -17.92
CA SER A 17 7.20 -8.92 -16.49
C SER A 17 5.79 -8.40 -16.19
N LEU A 18 5.27 -7.55 -17.08
CA LEU A 18 3.91 -7.03 -16.96
C LEU A 18 2.88 -8.16 -17.06
N ASP A 19 3.01 -9.04 -18.07
CA ASP A 19 2.11 -10.18 -18.28
C ASP A 19 2.16 -11.16 -17.09
N THR A 20 3.35 -11.37 -16.51
CA THR A 20 3.53 -12.20 -15.32
C THR A 20 2.82 -11.61 -14.09
N LEU A 21 2.95 -10.30 -13.89
CA LEU A 21 2.30 -9.62 -12.76
C LEU A 21 0.77 -9.60 -12.96
N ILE A 22 0.28 -9.27 -14.16
CA ILE A 22 -1.15 -9.29 -14.50
C ILE A 22 -1.74 -10.70 -14.32
N GLY A 23 -1.04 -11.73 -14.78
CA GLY A 23 -1.47 -13.12 -14.61
C GLY A 23 -1.54 -13.60 -13.16
N SER A 24 -1.00 -12.81 -12.22
CA SER A 24 -1.00 -13.13 -10.79
C SER A 24 -2.06 -12.35 -9.99
N VAL A 25 -2.85 -11.49 -10.64
CA VAL A 25 -3.93 -10.71 -10.00
C VAL A 25 -5.30 -11.26 -10.41
N SER A 26 -6.28 -11.07 -9.52
CA SER A 26 -7.68 -11.43 -9.75
C SER A 26 -8.58 -10.23 -9.53
N GLU A 27 -9.57 -10.03 -10.39
CA GLU A 27 -10.59 -9.01 -10.21
C GLU A 27 -11.62 -9.47 -9.17
N VAL A 28 -11.94 -8.59 -8.21
CA VAL A 28 -12.85 -8.86 -7.10
C VAL A 28 -13.72 -7.64 -6.82
N GLU A 29 -14.92 -7.89 -6.30
CA GLU A 29 -15.84 -6.85 -5.86
C GLU A 29 -16.05 -6.97 -4.34
N TYR A 30 -15.97 -5.85 -3.64
CA TYR A 30 -16.25 -5.78 -2.21
C TYR A 30 -17.23 -4.65 -1.91
N PRO A 31 -18.16 -4.89 -0.97
CA PRO A 31 -19.16 -3.89 -0.60
C PRO A 31 -18.55 -2.77 0.24
N LYS A 32 -19.26 -1.64 0.30
CA LYS A 32 -18.99 -0.55 1.24
C LYS A 32 -18.76 -1.07 2.66
N ASN A 33 -17.88 -0.41 3.40
CA ASN A 33 -17.44 -0.74 4.78
C ASN A 33 -16.64 -2.06 4.90
N PHE A 34 -16.28 -2.70 3.81
CA PHE A 34 -15.33 -3.80 3.85
C PHE A 34 -13.93 -3.28 4.21
N HIS A 35 -13.21 -4.00 5.06
CA HIS A 35 -11.86 -3.66 5.48
C HIS A 35 -10.84 -4.45 4.66
N LEU A 36 -10.06 -3.76 3.85
CA LEU A 36 -8.96 -4.36 3.07
C LEU A 36 -7.78 -4.71 3.97
N HIS A 37 -7.42 -3.79 4.86
CA HIS A 37 -6.38 -3.96 5.88
C HIS A 37 -6.91 -3.54 7.24
N ARG A 38 -6.39 -4.15 8.31
CA ARG A 38 -6.77 -3.82 9.68
C ARG A 38 -5.55 -3.47 10.52
N GLU A 39 -5.69 -2.42 11.32
CA GLU A 39 -4.66 -1.97 12.26
C GLU A 39 -4.23 -3.12 13.19
N ASN A 40 -2.92 -3.27 13.41
CA ASN A 40 -2.28 -4.30 14.22
C ASN A 40 -2.44 -5.74 13.72
N LYS A 41 -2.98 -5.95 12.51
CA LYS A 41 -3.06 -7.29 11.88
C LYS A 41 -2.06 -7.41 10.75
N LYS A 42 -1.50 -8.60 10.59
CA LYS A 42 -0.73 -8.97 9.40
C LYS A 42 -1.71 -9.25 8.27
N GLU A 43 -1.42 -8.69 7.12
CA GLU A 43 -2.27 -8.81 5.94
C GLU A 43 -1.67 -9.79 4.94
N THR A 44 -2.52 -10.43 4.16
CA THR A 44 -2.11 -11.48 3.22
C THR A 44 -2.32 -11.09 1.77
N LYS A 45 -2.92 -9.92 1.52
CA LYS A 45 -3.29 -9.46 0.17
C LYS A 45 -2.93 -7.99 -0.03
N SER A 46 -2.66 -7.66 -1.28
CA SER A 46 -2.52 -6.30 -1.79
C SER A 46 -3.59 -6.04 -2.83
N TYR A 47 -3.98 -4.77 -3.01
CA TYR A 47 -5.09 -4.41 -3.87
C TYR A 47 -4.73 -3.22 -4.75
N PHE A 48 -5.13 -3.28 -6.03
CA PHE A 48 -5.14 -2.16 -6.96
C PHE A 48 -6.59 -1.68 -7.10
N ILE A 49 -6.83 -0.39 -6.99
CA ILE A 49 -8.18 0.16 -7.07
C ILE A 49 -8.55 0.35 -8.54
N LYS A 50 -9.44 -0.51 -9.06
CA LYS A 50 -9.99 -0.37 -10.40
C LYS A 50 -11.09 0.68 -10.43
N LYS A 51 -11.96 0.67 -9.42
CA LYS A 51 -13.08 1.61 -9.26
C LYS A 51 -13.45 1.71 -7.78
N GLY A 52 -13.72 2.93 -7.31
CA GLY A 52 -14.18 3.21 -5.97
C GLY A 52 -13.22 4.05 -5.14
N ILE A 53 -13.62 4.32 -3.91
CA ILE A 53 -12.89 5.17 -2.96
C ILE A 53 -12.66 4.41 -1.67
N VAL A 54 -11.43 4.48 -1.16
CA VAL A 54 -11.01 3.90 0.11
C VAL A 54 -10.46 4.99 1.03
N ARG A 55 -10.50 4.76 2.34
CA ARG A 55 -9.81 5.60 3.33
C ARG A 55 -8.84 4.78 4.17
N ALA A 56 -7.73 5.37 4.55
CA ALA A 56 -6.85 4.84 5.59
C ALA A 56 -6.94 5.69 6.85
N TYR A 57 -7.14 5.03 7.99
CA TYR A 57 -7.23 5.67 9.28
C TYR A 57 -6.54 4.86 10.36
N THR A 58 -6.18 5.51 11.45
CA THR A 58 -5.63 4.91 12.66
C THR A 58 -6.35 5.45 13.89
N HIS A 59 -6.27 4.74 15.00
CA HIS A 59 -6.83 5.19 16.27
C HIS A 59 -5.79 5.97 17.06
N LYS A 60 -6.17 7.18 17.49
CA LYS A 60 -5.40 8.01 18.39
C LYS A 60 -6.33 8.57 19.46
N ASP A 61 -6.02 8.29 20.74
CA ASP A 61 -6.81 8.74 21.88
C ASP A 61 -8.30 8.40 21.74
N ASP A 62 -8.59 7.14 21.37
CA ASP A 62 -9.93 6.56 21.11
C ASP A 62 -10.71 7.21 19.96
N LYS A 63 -10.04 7.99 19.10
CA LYS A 63 -10.64 8.62 17.92
C LYS A 63 -9.99 8.09 16.65
N GLU A 64 -10.83 7.89 15.63
CA GLU A 64 -10.36 7.62 14.27
C GLU A 64 -9.75 8.87 13.65
N VAL A 65 -8.52 8.75 13.16
CA VAL A 65 -7.84 9.82 12.43
C VAL A 65 -7.57 9.33 11.02
N THR A 66 -8.36 9.82 10.07
CA THR A 66 -8.14 9.55 8.64
C THR A 66 -6.98 10.41 8.14
N PHE A 67 -6.04 9.79 7.45
CA PHE A 67 -4.85 10.48 6.95
C PHE A 67 -4.61 10.28 5.45
N TRP A 68 -5.35 9.38 4.80
CA TRP A 68 -5.23 9.12 3.36
C TRP A 68 -6.55 8.64 2.76
N PHE A 69 -6.79 9.06 1.52
CA PHE A 69 -7.85 8.56 0.66
C PHE A 69 -7.22 8.00 -0.61
N GLY A 70 -7.62 6.79 -0.99
CA GLY A 70 -7.25 6.14 -2.24
C GLY A 70 -8.42 6.13 -3.20
N GLN A 71 -8.11 6.22 -4.47
CA GLN A 71 -9.07 6.24 -5.57
C GLN A 71 -8.60 5.38 -6.73
N GLU A 72 -9.37 5.36 -7.80
CA GLU A 72 -9.02 4.64 -9.03
C GLU A 72 -7.56 4.89 -9.46
N GLY A 73 -6.83 3.81 -9.67
CA GLY A 73 -5.41 3.82 -10.03
C GLY A 73 -4.44 3.86 -8.87
N ASP A 74 -4.92 3.90 -7.62
CA ASP A 74 -4.07 3.78 -6.44
C ASP A 74 -3.90 2.31 -6.03
N LEU A 75 -2.86 2.06 -5.23
CA LEU A 75 -2.49 0.74 -4.72
C LEU A 75 -2.57 0.74 -3.18
N VAL A 76 -3.15 -0.31 -2.64
CA VAL A 76 -3.17 -0.61 -1.19
C VAL A 76 -2.23 -1.77 -0.93
N LEU A 77 -1.04 -1.49 -0.41
CA LEU A 77 0.01 -2.46 -0.12
C LEU A 77 0.28 -2.52 1.37
N PRO A 78 0.28 -3.72 2.00
CA PRO A 78 0.58 -3.87 3.43
C PRO A 78 2.10 -3.79 3.65
N LEU A 79 2.62 -2.57 3.73
CA LEU A 79 4.06 -2.29 3.75
C LEU A 79 4.75 -2.83 5.00
N GLN A 80 4.12 -2.77 6.18
CA GLN A 80 4.73 -3.29 7.40
C GLN A 80 4.77 -4.82 7.41
N THR A 81 3.72 -5.47 6.91
CA THR A 81 3.70 -6.93 6.77
C THR A 81 4.74 -7.38 5.74
N LEU A 82 4.78 -6.70 4.59
CA LEU A 82 5.69 -7.03 3.49
C LEU A 82 7.17 -6.85 3.87
N SER A 83 7.51 -5.75 4.55
CA SER A 83 8.91 -5.39 4.84
C SER A 83 9.45 -5.99 6.14
N ALA A 84 8.62 -6.10 7.16
CA ALA A 84 9.05 -6.48 8.52
C ALA A 84 8.24 -7.63 9.13
N GLY A 85 7.24 -8.17 8.43
CA GLY A 85 6.35 -9.20 8.96
C GLY A 85 5.52 -8.75 10.17
N LEU A 86 5.31 -7.44 10.32
CA LEU A 86 4.56 -6.83 11.41
C LEU A 86 3.11 -6.58 11.02
N GLY A 87 2.25 -6.36 12.01
CA GLY A 87 0.88 -5.90 11.77
C GLY A 87 0.86 -4.46 11.24
N GLU A 88 -0.13 -4.17 10.39
CA GLU A 88 -0.28 -2.83 9.79
C GLU A 88 -0.61 -1.77 10.86
N TYR A 89 -0.16 -0.54 10.63
CA TYR A 89 -0.41 0.57 11.56
C TYR A 89 -1.74 1.28 11.31
N ALA A 90 -2.42 0.97 10.23
CA ALA A 90 -3.67 1.59 9.82
C ALA A 90 -4.69 0.57 9.34
N THR A 91 -5.95 0.94 9.48
CA THR A 91 -7.07 0.25 8.84
C THR A 91 -7.36 0.92 7.50
N VAL A 92 -7.59 0.12 6.46
CA VAL A 92 -8.04 0.58 5.14
C VAL A 92 -9.44 0.05 4.89
N GLU A 93 -10.39 0.96 4.70
CA GLU A 93 -11.82 0.70 4.58
C GLU A 93 -12.39 1.25 3.28
N LEU A 94 -13.33 0.53 2.69
CA LEU A 94 -14.06 0.97 1.50
C LEU A 94 -15.17 1.96 1.86
N LEU A 95 -15.20 3.13 1.20
CA LEU A 95 -16.23 4.14 1.42
C LEU A 95 -17.48 3.94 0.53
N GLU A 96 -17.36 3.08 -0.47
CA GLU A 96 -18.42 2.69 -1.41
C GLU A 96 -18.17 1.26 -1.89
N ASP A 97 -19.07 0.70 -2.70
CA ASP A 97 -18.85 -0.57 -3.37
C ASP A 97 -17.71 -0.43 -4.38
N CYS A 98 -16.67 -1.25 -4.26
CA CYS A 98 -15.45 -1.13 -5.03
C CYS A 98 -15.18 -2.35 -5.89
N ILE A 99 -14.59 -2.12 -7.06
CA ILE A 99 -13.99 -3.14 -7.89
C ILE A 99 -12.48 -3.02 -7.76
N LEU A 100 -11.83 -4.10 -7.38
CA LEU A 100 -10.39 -4.14 -7.11
C LEU A 100 -9.73 -5.27 -7.89
N TYR A 101 -8.44 -5.13 -8.10
CA TYR A 101 -7.58 -6.27 -8.45
C TYR A 101 -6.82 -6.68 -7.21
N GLU A 102 -6.91 -7.94 -6.80
CA GLU A 102 -6.18 -8.44 -5.64
C GLU A 102 -5.03 -9.38 -6.06
N ILE A 103 -3.96 -9.35 -5.28
CA ILE A 103 -2.84 -10.29 -5.38
C ILE A 103 -2.46 -10.77 -3.97
N ALA A 104 -2.22 -12.08 -3.85
CA ALA A 104 -1.67 -12.63 -2.61
C ALA A 104 -0.27 -12.07 -2.35
N LEU A 105 -0.01 -11.66 -1.10
CA LEU A 105 1.27 -11.06 -0.71
C LEU A 105 2.44 -12.05 -0.90
N GLU A 106 2.22 -13.33 -0.58
CA GLU A 106 3.18 -14.40 -0.82
C GLU A 106 3.58 -14.48 -2.31
N ARG A 107 2.58 -14.43 -3.21
CA ARG A 107 2.84 -14.43 -4.64
C ARG A 107 3.62 -13.20 -5.09
N LEU A 108 3.29 -12.03 -4.57
CA LEU A 108 4.01 -10.80 -4.86
C LEU A 108 5.47 -10.87 -4.39
N GLN A 109 5.73 -11.47 -3.22
CA GLN A 109 7.09 -11.69 -2.72
C GLN A 109 7.88 -12.65 -3.60
N GLU A 110 7.28 -13.74 -4.07
CA GLU A 110 7.90 -14.65 -5.04
C GLU A 110 8.29 -13.91 -6.33
N LEU A 111 7.42 -13.06 -6.85
CA LEU A 111 7.69 -12.27 -8.04
C LEU A 111 8.86 -11.30 -7.82
N TYR A 112 8.97 -10.67 -6.65
CA TYR A 112 10.11 -9.80 -6.32
C TYR A 112 11.44 -10.57 -6.28
N LEU A 113 11.43 -11.82 -5.85
CA LEU A 113 12.64 -12.65 -5.81
C LEU A 113 13.08 -13.15 -7.20
N ASN A 114 12.14 -13.32 -8.11
CA ASN A 114 12.38 -13.97 -9.41
C ASN A 114 12.45 -13.00 -10.59
N ASP A 115 11.97 -11.77 -10.42
CA ASP A 115 11.93 -10.75 -11.48
C ASP A 115 12.40 -9.39 -10.97
N ILE A 116 13.58 -8.99 -11.41
CA ILE A 116 14.22 -7.72 -11.01
C ILE A 116 13.37 -6.50 -11.43
N HIS A 117 12.62 -6.59 -12.54
CA HIS A 117 11.78 -5.48 -12.99
C HIS A 117 10.57 -5.31 -12.08
N ILE A 118 9.94 -6.42 -11.65
CA ILE A 118 8.83 -6.40 -10.68
C ILE A 118 9.36 -5.94 -9.30
N ALA A 119 10.56 -6.36 -8.89
CA ALA A 119 11.18 -5.88 -7.66
C ALA A 119 11.42 -4.36 -7.69
N ASN A 120 11.92 -3.83 -8.81
CA ASN A 120 12.11 -2.38 -9.00
C ASN A 120 10.77 -1.62 -9.04
N TRP A 121 9.74 -2.21 -9.60
CA TRP A 121 8.38 -1.66 -9.55
C TRP A 121 7.90 -1.51 -8.10
N GLY A 122 8.06 -2.57 -7.29
CA GLY A 122 7.71 -2.54 -5.86
C GLY A 122 8.51 -1.51 -5.06
N ARG A 123 9.83 -1.43 -5.31
CA ARG A 123 10.69 -0.41 -4.72
C ARG A 123 10.22 1.01 -5.07
N ARG A 124 9.91 1.25 -6.36
CA ARG A 124 9.42 2.56 -6.82
C ARG A 124 8.09 2.93 -6.18
N TYR A 125 7.18 1.97 -6.03
CA TYR A 125 5.94 2.19 -5.29
C TYR A 125 6.21 2.61 -3.84
N ALA A 126 7.06 1.88 -3.11
CA ALA A 126 7.39 2.17 -1.72
C ALA A 126 8.01 3.58 -1.57
N GLU A 127 8.92 3.97 -2.46
CA GLU A 127 9.50 5.32 -2.49
C GLU A 127 8.42 6.40 -2.67
N CYS A 128 7.49 6.20 -3.61
CA CYS A 128 6.39 7.14 -3.85
C CYS A 128 5.40 7.20 -2.68
N ALA A 129 5.10 6.05 -2.05
CA ALA A 129 4.22 5.97 -0.90
C ALA A 129 4.81 6.73 0.31
N CYS A 130 6.11 6.63 0.53
CA CYS A 130 6.82 7.38 1.58
C CYS A 130 6.72 8.89 1.40
N ILE A 131 6.80 9.37 0.16
CA ILE A 131 6.70 10.80 -0.15
C ILE A 131 5.26 11.32 0.04
N LYS A 132 4.27 10.55 -0.43
CA LYS A 132 2.85 10.95 -0.39
C LYS A 132 2.24 10.88 1.01
N SER A 133 2.76 10.05 1.89
CA SER A 133 2.20 9.81 3.22
C SER A 133 3.31 9.68 4.27
N PRO A 134 3.84 10.81 4.78
CA PRO A 134 4.88 10.80 5.82
C PRO A 134 4.47 10.02 7.08
N CYS A 135 3.17 9.80 7.29
CA CYS A 135 2.65 9.02 8.40
C CYS A 135 2.90 7.51 8.28
N ILE A 136 3.10 6.99 7.05
CA ILE A 136 3.34 5.55 6.81
C ILE A 136 4.68 5.09 7.42
N MET A 137 5.64 6.00 7.55
CA MET A 137 6.99 5.70 8.03
C MET A 137 7.26 6.12 9.47
N ARG A 138 6.24 6.49 10.26
CA ARG A 138 6.48 6.78 11.68
C ARG A 138 6.53 5.48 12.49
N PRO A 139 7.73 4.97 12.85
CA PRO A 139 7.86 3.84 13.75
C PRO A 139 7.24 4.16 15.11
N ARG A 140 6.70 3.16 15.79
CA ARG A 140 6.11 3.25 17.14
C ARG A 140 7.00 3.91 18.20
N TRP A 141 8.32 3.96 18.00
CA TRP A 141 9.27 4.54 18.96
C TRP A 141 9.21 6.08 19.05
N HIS A 142 8.55 6.78 18.10
CA HIS A 142 8.33 8.23 18.20
C HIS A 142 7.25 8.64 19.22
N ARG A 143 6.58 7.71 19.90
CA ARG A 143 5.65 8.07 20.98
C ARG A 143 6.32 8.71 22.20
N GLN A 144 7.63 8.61 22.33
CA GLN A 144 8.37 9.06 23.52
C GLN A 144 9.19 10.35 23.35
N GLN A 145 9.30 10.87 22.14
CA GLN A 145 10.00 12.14 21.92
C GLN A 145 9.01 13.23 21.49
N ARG A 146 8.49 13.94 22.48
CA ARG A 146 7.97 15.29 22.30
C ARG A 146 9.17 16.18 21.98
N SER A 147 9.29 16.55 20.73
CA SER A 147 9.73 17.88 20.26
C SER A 147 10.32 17.80 18.85
N ARG A 148 9.65 18.49 17.95
CA ARG A 148 10.22 19.46 17.03
C ARG A 148 11.26 19.01 15.99
N TRP A 149 10.87 19.14 14.72
CA TRP A 149 11.65 19.76 13.61
C TRP A 149 13.10 19.34 13.33
N GLU A 150 13.70 18.41 14.04
CA GLU A 150 15.12 18.02 13.85
C GLU A 150 15.38 17.06 12.68
N TRP A 151 14.32 16.56 12.06
CA TRP A 151 14.45 15.59 10.97
C TRP A 151 14.84 16.19 9.62
N ILE A 152 14.59 17.49 9.42
CA ILE A 152 14.98 18.18 8.18
C ILE A 152 16.49 18.35 8.13
N HIS A 153 17.19 18.41 9.26
CA HIS A 153 18.65 18.56 9.31
C HIS A 153 19.43 17.25 9.10
N CYS A 154 18.80 16.08 9.23
CA CYS A 154 19.51 14.80 9.04
C CYS A 154 19.57 14.36 7.56
N LEU A 155 18.73 14.92 6.69
CA LEU A 155 18.71 14.62 5.25
C LEU A 155 19.51 15.61 4.39
N LEU A 156 20.12 16.64 5.02
CA LEU A 156 20.92 17.68 4.34
C LEU A 156 22.41 17.65 4.71
N ARG A 157 22.90 16.53 5.24
CA ARG A 157 24.35 16.31 5.41
C ARG A 157 24.84 15.11 4.64
#